data_541d6b1d8b5df16700bf96de14d4c952
#
_entry.id   541d6b1d8b5df16700bf96de14d4c952
#
_cell.length_a   1.000
_cell.length_b   1.000
_cell.length_c   1.000
_cell.angle_alpha   90.00
_cell.angle_beta   90.00
_cell.angle_gamma   90.00
#
_symmetry.space_group_name_H-M   'P 1'
#
loop_
_entity.id
_entity.type
_entity.pdbx_description
1 polymer ?
#
loop_
_entity_poly.entity_id
_entity_poly.type
_entity_poly.pdbx_seq_one_letter_code
_entity_poly.pdbx_strand_id
1 'polypeptide(L)'
;MNGELLAILEQLERDKGIKKEVLIQAVESALVSAAKKVWTGDEEAVITVELNRETGKISAFAGDQEIKSKDFGRIAAQTAKQVVIQKIREAEKEVIYGEFQGRVGEIVSGAVYRFEKGNIIVDLGKTEGLIPKSEQSHKEEFRQGERVKAFVFDVKKESRGPQIILSRTNPILVKKLFELEVPEIYESIVEIRAISREAGERTKIAVWSKDEKVDCVGACVGMRGSRVKNIVSELHGERIDIVRWSDDTKQFITAALSPAKINEIKIDLEQKRAEIVVDEDQLSLAIGRSGQNVRLASKLTGWELDIRTKKEEKPEEKSKEKSKEKPKEKAKEKEEISIISLAGVGKKLAESLAEAG
;
A
#
# COMPACT_ATOMS: atom_id res chain seq x y z
N MET A 1 -27.06 14.51 -40.77
CA MET A 1 -26.98 14.29 -39.30
C MET A 1 -27.45 12.90 -38.87
N ASN A 2 -28.53 12.35 -39.38
CA ASN A 2 -29.06 11.06 -38.89
C ASN A 2 -28.18 9.85 -39.26
N GLY A 3 -27.63 9.79 -40.49
CA GLY A 3 -26.74 8.72 -40.93
C GLY A 3 -25.34 8.78 -40.30
N GLU A 4 -24.87 9.96 -39.91
CA GLU A 4 -23.59 10.16 -39.24
C GLU A 4 -23.58 9.56 -37.83
N LEU A 5 -24.70 9.63 -37.09
CA LEU A 5 -24.81 9.04 -35.76
C LEU A 5 -24.64 7.51 -35.83
N LEU A 6 -25.32 6.83 -36.76
CA LEU A 6 -25.18 5.37 -36.93
C LEU A 6 -23.75 4.97 -37.32
N ALA A 7 -23.13 5.72 -38.25
CA ALA A 7 -21.74 5.47 -38.64
C ALA A 7 -20.77 5.60 -37.42
N ILE A 8 -20.96 6.61 -36.56
CA ILE A 8 -20.18 6.78 -35.33
C ILE A 8 -20.43 5.62 -34.38
N LEU A 9 -21.67 5.16 -34.20
CA LEU A 9 -21.98 4.03 -33.32
C LEU A 9 -21.32 2.72 -33.82
N GLU A 10 -21.29 2.49 -35.14
CA GLU A 10 -20.63 1.33 -35.76
C GLU A 10 -19.10 1.41 -35.68
N GLN A 11 -18.55 2.60 -35.80
CA GLN A 11 -17.12 2.81 -35.61
C GLN A 11 -16.71 2.53 -34.15
N LEU A 12 -17.50 2.98 -33.16
CA LEU A 12 -17.27 2.73 -31.75
C LEU A 12 -17.38 1.25 -31.38
N GLU A 13 -18.29 0.52 -31.98
CA GLU A 13 -18.37 -0.93 -31.80
C GLU A 13 -17.07 -1.62 -32.28
N ARG A 14 -16.54 -1.20 -33.43
CA ARG A 14 -15.28 -1.74 -33.99
C ARG A 14 -14.05 -1.33 -33.20
N ASP A 15 -13.94 -0.05 -32.83
CA ASP A 15 -12.73 0.52 -32.25
C ASP A 15 -12.62 0.29 -30.74
N LYS A 16 -13.77 0.29 -30.04
CA LYS A 16 -13.84 0.22 -28.58
C LYS A 16 -14.55 -1.01 -28.04
N GLY A 17 -15.09 -1.88 -28.90
CA GLY A 17 -15.82 -3.09 -28.49
C GLY A 17 -17.14 -2.84 -27.76
N ILE A 18 -17.70 -1.62 -27.85
CA ILE A 18 -18.97 -1.28 -27.22
C ILE A 18 -20.10 -1.68 -28.16
N LYS A 19 -20.94 -2.63 -27.75
CA LYS A 19 -22.06 -3.09 -28.57
C LYS A 19 -22.96 -1.93 -28.97
N LYS A 20 -23.25 -1.81 -30.28
CA LYS A 20 -24.12 -0.78 -30.87
C LYS A 20 -25.47 -0.67 -30.15
N GLU A 21 -26.07 -1.82 -29.78
CA GLU A 21 -27.35 -1.86 -29.06
C GLU A 21 -27.31 -1.15 -27.69
N VAL A 22 -26.21 -1.29 -26.94
CA VAL A 22 -26.05 -0.61 -25.65
C VAL A 22 -25.97 0.90 -25.79
N LEU A 23 -25.32 1.35 -26.86
CA LEU A 23 -25.25 2.77 -27.19
C LEU A 23 -26.61 3.33 -27.60
N ILE A 24 -27.37 2.60 -28.44
CA ILE A 24 -28.72 2.96 -28.87
C ILE A 24 -29.65 3.09 -27.67
N GLN A 25 -29.70 2.07 -26.81
CA GLN A 25 -30.54 2.10 -25.58
C GLN A 25 -30.17 3.26 -24.65
N ALA A 26 -28.90 3.57 -24.50
CA ALA A 26 -28.46 4.70 -23.68
C ALA A 26 -28.92 6.04 -24.28
N VAL A 27 -28.84 6.19 -25.61
CA VAL A 27 -29.31 7.39 -26.33
C VAL A 27 -30.82 7.51 -26.20
N GLU A 28 -31.59 6.45 -26.45
CA GLU A 28 -33.05 6.43 -26.33
C GLU A 28 -33.50 6.82 -24.91
N SER A 29 -32.91 6.23 -23.87
CA SER A 29 -33.21 6.53 -22.44
C SER A 29 -32.98 8.02 -22.11
N ALA A 30 -31.87 8.58 -22.58
CA ALA A 30 -31.56 9.99 -22.36
C ALA A 30 -32.48 10.92 -23.10
N LEU A 31 -32.89 10.53 -24.32
CA LEU A 31 -33.83 11.29 -25.15
C LEU A 31 -35.25 11.28 -24.60
N VAL A 32 -35.69 10.19 -23.94
CA VAL A 32 -36.95 10.18 -23.17
C VAL A 32 -36.94 11.28 -22.11
N SER A 33 -35.83 11.41 -21.36
CA SER A 33 -35.70 12.47 -20.35
C SER A 33 -35.70 13.89 -20.97
N ALA A 34 -35.12 14.04 -22.15
CA ALA A 34 -35.12 15.29 -22.87
C ALA A 34 -36.54 15.63 -23.49
N ALA A 35 -37.20 14.60 -23.99
CA ALA A 35 -38.58 14.76 -24.55
C ALA A 35 -39.57 15.14 -23.44
N LYS A 36 -39.45 14.57 -22.23
CA LYS A 36 -40.28 14.96 -21.08
C LYS A 36 -40.17 16.45 -20.73
N LYS A 37 -39.01 17.07 -20.93
CA LYS A 37 -38.80 18.50 -20.66
C LYS A 37 -39.38 19.42 -21.69
N VAL A 38 -39.60 18.93 -22.91
CA VAL A 38 -40.13 19.69 -24.05
C VAL A 38 -41.64 19.47 -24.22
N TRP A 39 -42.15 18.36 -23.64
CA TRP A 39 -43.57 18.04 -23.68
C TRP A 39 -44.35 18.96 -22.75
N THR A 40 -45.33 19.67 -23.34
CA THR A 40 -46.22 20.62 -22.65
C THR A 40 -47.65 20.09 -22.54
N GLY A 41 -47.90 18.83 -22.89
CA GLY A 41 -49.18 18.17 -22.80
C GLY A 41 -49.41 17.49 -21.46
N ASP A 42 -50.21 16.42 -21.46
CA ASP A 42 -50.57 15.67 -20.27
C ASP A 42 -49.33 15.12 -19.53
N GLU A 43 -49.20 15.43 -18.22
CA GLU A 43 -48.07 14.99 -17.38
C GLU A 43 -48.05 13.47 -17.14
N GLU A 44 -49.16 12.77 -17.29
CA GLU A 44 -49.29 11.32 -17.15
C GLU A 44 -48.96 10.55 -18.45
N ALA A 45 -48.74 11.24 -19.57
CA ALA A 45 -48.47 10.60 -20.84
C ALA A 45 -47.12 9.84 -20.81
N VAL A 46 -47.16 8.57 -21.20
CA VAL A 46 -45.94 7.75 -21.36
C VAL A 46 -45.19 8.24 -22.58
N ILE A 47 -44.00 8.82 -22.35
CA ILE A 47 -43.13 9.28 -23.42
C ILE A 47 -42.15 8.17 -23.81
N THR A 48 -42.17 7.79 -25.09
CA THR A 48 -41.24 6.86 -25.71
C THR A 48 -40.42 7.54 -26.79
N VAL A 49 -39.17 7.12 -26.95
CA VAL A 49 -38.29 7.62 -28.01
C VAL A 49 -37.68 6.42 -28.72
N GLU A 50 -37.77 6.43 -30.04
CA GLU A 50 -37.18 5.38 -30.87
C GLU A 50 -36.13 5.96 -31.81
N LEU A 51 -34.99 5.31 -31.91
CA LEU A 51 -33.94 5.53 -32.87
C LEU A 51 -34.08 4.50 -34.00
N ASN A 52 -34.46 4.95 -35.18
CA ASN A 52 -34.53 4.07 -36.34
C ASN A 52 -33.12 3.56 -36.68
N ARG A 53 -32.95 2.25 -36.67
CA ARG A 53 -31.64 1.57 -36.79
C ARG A 53 -31.02 1.60 -38.17
N GLU A 54 -31.84 1.92 -39.21
CA GLU A 54 -31.40 2.02 -40.61
C GLU A 54 -31.13 3.47 -41.02
N THR A 55 -32.02 4.37 -40.63
CA THR A 55 -31.95 5.79 -41.06
C THR A 55 -31.31 6.72 -40.04
N GLY A 56 -31.19 6.27 -38.78
CA GLY A 56 -30.71 7.09 -37.65
C GLY A 56 -31.68 8.20 -37.26
N LYS A 57 -32.95 8.15 -37.77
CA LYS A 57 -33.97 9.14 -37.41
C LYS A 57 -34.48 8.93 -36.01
N ILE A 58 -34.48 9.98 -35.22
CA ILE A 58 -35.02 10.00 -33.86
C ILE A 58 -36.46 10.47 -33.90
N SER A 59 -37.38 9.64 -33.37
CA SER A 59 -38.80 9.97 -33.24
C SER A 59 -39.20 9.84 -31.76
N ALA A 60 -39.98 10.80 -31.26
CA ALA A 60 -40.51 10.76 -29.88
C ALA A 60 -42.04 10.74 -29.96
N PHE A 61 -42.63 9.97 -29.04
CA PHE A 61 -44.07 9.78 -28.94
C PHE A 61 -44.55 10.02 -27.53
N ALA A 62 -45.69 10.65 -27.35
CA ALA A 62 -46.45 10.74 -26.11
C ALA A 62 -47.72 9.91 -26.28
N GLY A 63 -47.76 8.67 -25.74
CA GLY A 63 -48.75 7.68 -26.17
C GLY A 63 -48.63 7.41 -27.64
N ASP A 64 -49.76 7.60 -28.39
CA ASP A 64 -49.81 7.42 -29.85
C ASP A 64 -49.50 8.70 -30.66
N GLN A 65 -49.21 9.83 -29.99
CA GLN A 65 -48.96 11.12 -30.64
C GLN A 65 -47.46 11.39 -30.85
N GLU A 66 -47.01 11.59 -32.10
CA GLU A 66 -45.62 11.99 -32.40
C GLU A 66 -45.37 13.44 -31.98
N ILE A 67 -44.32 13.63 -31.16
CA ILE A 67 -43.87 14.95 -30.70
C ILE A 67 -43.12 15.67 -31.85
N LYS A 68 -43.82 16.49 -32.62
CA LYS A 68 -43.25 17.28 -33.74
C LYS A 68 -42.81 18.66 -33.24
N SER A 69 -41.65 18.78 -32.65
CA SER A 69 -41.07 20.05 -32.21
C SER A 69 -39.71 20.26 -32.90
N LYS A 70 -39.50 21.44 -33.50
CA LYS A 70 -38.19 21.85 -34.04
C LYS A 70 -37.12 21.93 -32.93
N ASP A 71 -37.53 22.33 -31.72
CA ASP A 71 -36.65 22.41 -30.55
C ASP A 71 -36.26 21.03 -30.06
N PHE A 72 -37.16 20.04 -30.06
CA PHE A 72 -36.84 18.65 -29.73
C PHE A 72 -35.76 18.11 -30.67
N GLY A 73 -35.85 18.31 -32.00
CA GLY A 73 -34.83 17.81 -32.93
C GLY A 73 -33.43 18.33 -32.64
N ARG A 74 -33.28 19.60 -32.23
CA ARG A 74 -32.00 20.20 -31.86
C ARG A 74 -31.50 19.67 -30.53
N ILE A 75 -32.37 19.60 -29.50
CA ILE A 75 -32.04 19.06 -28.16
C ILE A 75 -31.69 17.58 -28.28
N ALA A 76 -32.44 16.80 -29.06
CA ALA A 76 -32.18 15.38 -29.28
C ALA A 76 -30.78 15.13 -29.87
N ALA A 77 -30.40 15.87 -30.91
CA ALA A 77 -29.09 15.73 -31.53
C ALA A 77 -27.95 16.08 -30.56
N GLN A 78 -28.11 17.12 -29.74
CA GLN A 78 -27.10 17.51 -28.72
C GLN A 78 -27.05 16.50 -27.60
N THR A 79 -28.17 16.00 -27.09
CA THR A 79 -28.26 14.99 -26.06
C THR A 79 -27.65 13.68 -26.53
N ALA A 80 -27.98 13.20 -27.72
CA ALA A 80 -27.40 12.00 -28.31
C ALA A 80 -25.88 12.09 -28.38
N LYS A 81 -25.34 13.21 -28.87
CA LYS A 81 -23.89 13.45 -28.91
C LYS A 81 -23.25 13.38 -27.52
N GLN A 82 -23.87 14.01 -26.50
CA GLN A 82 -23.35 13.98 -25.12
C GLN A 82 -23.36 12.56 -24.53
N VAL A 83 -24.44 11.80 -24.74
CA VAL A 83 -24.57 10.43 -24.25
C VAL A 83 -23.50 9.52 -24.87
N VAL A 84 -23.33 9.65 -26.21
CA VAL A 84 -22.30 8.87 -26.91
C VAL A 84 -20.90 9.19 -26.33
N ILE A 85 -20.55 10.47 -26.16
CA ILE A 85 -19.27 10.87 -25.56
C ILE A 85 -19.15 10.32 -24.13
N GLN A 86 -20.24 10.35 -23.36
CA GLN A 86 -20.23 9.80 -22.01
C GLN A 86 -19.97 8.28 -22.02
N LYS A 87 -20.64 7.54 -22.91
CA LYS A 87 -20.45 6.08 -23.03
C LYS A 87 -19.05 5.70 -23.50
N ILE A 88 -18.46 6.48 -24.40
CA ILE A 88 -17.04 6.31 -24.76
C ILE A 88 -16.15 6.45 -23.53
N ARG A 89 -16.34 7.52 -22.76
CA ARG A 89 -15.55 7.76 -21.53
C ARG A 89 -15.76 6.66 -20.50
N GLU A 90 -16.98 6.15 -20.34
CA GLU A 90 -17.28 5.04 -19.43
C GLU A 90 -16.54 3.76 -19.87
N ALA A 91 -16.56 3.44 -21.16
CA ALA A 91 -15.85 2.29 -21.71
C ALA A 91 -14.30 2.43 -21.59
N GLU A 92 -13.76 3.62 -21.88
CA GLU A 92 -12.34 3.89 -21.68
C GLU A 92 -11.92 3.71 -20.22
N LYS A 93 -12.76 4.19 -19.27
CA LYS A 93 -12.52 3.99 -17.84
C LYS A 93 -12.56 2.51 -17.45
N GLU A 94 -13.46 1.72 -18.03
CA GLU A 94 -13.56 0.28 -17.77
C GLU A 94 -12.34 -0.48 -18.29
N VAL A 95 -11.85 -0.14 -19.48
CA VAL A 95 -10.63 -0.71 -20.06
C VAL A 95 -9.42 -0.40 -19.17
N ILE A 96 -9.26 0.87 -18.75
CA ILE A 96 -8.19 1.28 -17.85
C ILE A 96 -8.29 0.55 -16.50
N TYR A 97 -9.52 0.46 -15.95
CA TYR A 97 -9.75 -0.28 -14.70
C TYR A 97 -9.31 -1.73 -14.83
N GLY A 98 -9.73 -2.44 -15.88
CA GLY A 98 -9.34 -3.84 -16.12
C GLY A 98 -7.85 -4.03 -16.29
N GLU A 99 -7.17 -3.13 -17.04
CA GLU A 99 -5.73 -3.16 -17.24
C GLU A 99 -4.97 -3.04 -15.91
N PHE A 100 -5.31 -2.04 -15.10
CA PHE A 100 -4.60 -1.80 -13.83
C PHE A 100 -5.03 -2.74 -12.71
N GLN A 101 -6.26 -3.25 -12.75
CA GLN A 101 -6.69 -4.31 -11.81
C GLN A 101 -5.84 -5.58 -11.97
N GLY A 102 -5.49 -5.93 -13.21
CA GLY A 102 -4.56 -7.04 -13.49
C GLY A 102 -3.12 -6.77 -13.06
N ARG A 103 -2.77 -5.51 -12.79
CA ARG A 103 -1.42 -5.08 -12.38
C ARG A 103 -1.31 -4.78 -10.89
N VAL A 104 -2.35 -5.01 -10.11
CA VAL A 104 -2.27 -4.93 -8.65
C VAL A 104 -1.21 -5.92 -8.15
N GLY A 105 -0.29 -5.45 -7.33
CA GLY A 105 0.85 -6.25 -6.89
C GLY A 105 2.12 -6.10 -7.73
N GLU A 106 2.10 -5.29 -8.79
CA GLU A 106 3.25 -5.01 -9.65
C GLU A 106 3.82 -3.60 -9.43
N ILE A 107 4.99 -3.35 -10.02
CA ILE A 107 5.57 -2.01 -10.11
C ILE A 107 5.13 -1.33 -11.40
N VAL A 108 4.78 -0.06 -11.28
CA VAL A 108 4.59 0.86 -12.39
C VAL A 108 5.60 2.00 -12.32
N SER A 109 5.99 2.52 -13.48
CA SER A 109 6.85 3.68 -13.60
C SER A 109 6.07 4.82 -14.25
N GLY A 110 6.14 6.01 -13.67
CA GLY A 110 5.51 7.20 -14.20
C GLY A 110 6.32 8.46 -13.88
N ALA A 111 5.84 9.62 -14.30
CA ALA A 111 6.41 10.90 -13.95
C ALA A 111 5.52 11.62 -12.93
N VAL A 112 6.12 12.26 -11.95
CA VAL A 112 5.37 13.10 -10.99
C VAL A 112 4.74 14.25 -11.75
N TYR A 113 3.42 14.26 -11.82
CA TYR A 113 2.66 15.27 -12.57
C TYR A 113 2.39 16.53 -11.74
N ARG A 114 1.84 16.35 -10.54
CA ARG A 114 1.52 17.44 -9.61
C ARG A 114 1.37 16.95 -8.17
N PHE A 115 1.38 17.90 -7.25
CA PHE A 115 1.07 17.65 -5.84
C PHE A 115 -0.31 18.22 -5.51
N GLU A 116 -1.14 17.42 -4.86
CA GLU A 116 -2.51 17.82 -4.52
C GLU A 116 -2.87 17.40 -3.09
N LYS A 117 -3.10 18.39 -2.20
CA LYS A 117 -3.45 18.16 -0.79
C LYS A 117 -2.49 17.21 -0.04
N GLY A 118 -1.19 17.26 -0.37
CA GLY A 118 -0.16 16.40 0.19
C GLY A 118 -0.03 15.03 -0.46
N ASN A 119 -0.87 14.72 -1.44
CA ASN A 119 -0.71 13.51 -2.26
C ASN A 119 0.14 13.81 -3.49
N ILE A 120 0.80 12.78 -4.04
CA ILE A 120 1.56 12.87 -5.28
C ILE A 120 0.72 12.25 -6.39
N ILE A 121 0.49 13.00 -7.45
CA ILE A 121 -0.17 12.52 -8.66
C ILE A 121 0.91 12.16 -9.67
N VAL A 122 0.86 10.93 -10.15
CA VAL A 122 1.84 10.35 -11.09
C VAL A 122 1.15 10.13 -12.43
N ASP A 123 1.75 10.62 -13.49
CA ASP A 123 1.31 10.32 -14.87
C ASP A 123 1.82 8.95 -15.27
N LEU A 124 0.90 8.02 -15.53
CA LEU A 124 1.16 6.67 -15.99
C LEU A 124 0.98 6.51 -17.52
N GLY A 125 0.81 7.63 -18.23
CA GLY A 125 0.62 7.72 -19.68
C GLY A 125 -0.85 7.64 -20.09
N LYS A 126 -1.57 6.57 -19.76
CA LYS A 126 -3.01 6.43 -20.08
C LYS A 126 -3.93 7.04 -19.01
N THR A 127 -3.44 7.15 -17.80
CA THR A 127 -4.21 7.60 -16.64
C THR A 127 -3.27 8.13 -15.56
N GLU A 128 -3.84 8.73 -14.53
CA GLU A 128 -3.11 9.21 -13.36
C GLU A 128 -3.14 8.16 -12.23
N GLY A 129 -1.99 7.98 -11.55
CA GLY A 129 -1.88 7.24 -10.31
C GLY A 129 -1.77 8.20 -9.12
N LEU A 130 -2.25 7.77 -7.97
CA LEU A 130 -2.24 8.53 -6.73
C LEU A 130 -1.33 7.85 -5.71
N ILE A 131 -0.31 8.54 -5.21
CA ILE A 131 0.43 8.14 -4.00
C ILE A 131 -0.13 8.98 -2.84
N PRO A 132 -1.02 8.43 -2.01
CA PRO A 132 -1.55 9.16 -0.87
C PRO A 132 -0.46 9.42 0.17
N LYS A 133 -0.64 10.44 1.02
CA LYS A 133 0.35 10.81 2.05
C LYS A 133 0.76 9.65 2.97
N SER A 134 -0.16 8.74 3.28
CA SER A 134 0.11 7.53 4.07
C SER A 134 1.04 6.53 3.38
N GLU A 135 1.11 6.57 2.05
CA GLU A 135 1.90 5.66 1.22
C GLU A 135 3.18 6.32 0.69
N GLN A 136 3.54 7.49 1.22
CA GLN A 136 4.78 8.20 0.93
C GLN A 136 5.81 7.91 2.02
N SER A 137 7.06 7.68 1.62
CA SER A 137 8.18 7.62 2.56
C SER A 137 8.56 9.03 3.00
N HIS A 138 8.75 9.23 4.30
CA HIS A 138 9.05 10.54 4.89
C HIS A 138 10.43 11.12 4.50
N LYS A 139 11.31 10.29 3.93
CA LYS A 139 12.63 10.72 3.45
C LYS A 139 12.70 10.94 1.94
N GLU A 140 11.66 10.55 1.22
CA GLU A 140 11.62 10.74 -0.22
C GLU A 140 11.03 12.10 -0.57
N GLU A 141 11.81 12.91 -1.26
CA GLU A 141 11.36 14.19 -1.81
C GLU A 141 11.36 14.07 -3.33
N PHE A 142 10.19 14.24 -3.94
CA PHE A 142 10.03 14.20 -5.39
C PHE A 142 9.81 15.61 -5.95
N ARG A 143 10.26 15.82 -7.17
CA ARG A 143 10.00 17.04 -7.93
C ARG A 143 9.05 16.76 -9.09
N GLN A 144 8.31 17.77 -9.51
CA GLN A 144 7.47 17.67 -10.70
C GLN A 144 8.33 17.30 -11.92
N GLY A 145 7.86 16.33 -12.73
CA GLY A 145 8.57 15.78 -13.87
C GLY A 145 9.55 14.65 -13.54
N GLU A 146 9.85 14.41 -12.27
CA GLU A 146 10.74 13.33 -11.85
C GLU A 146 10.08 11.97 -12.07
N ARG A 147 10.85 10.98 -12.53
CA ARG A 147 10.36 9.61 -12.69
C ARG A 147 10.34 8.89 -11.35
N VAL A 148 9.25 8.21 -11.08
CA VAL A 148 9.03 7.43 -9.88
C VAL A 148 8.56 6.03 -10.25
N LYS A 149 9.14 5.01 -9.61
CA LYS A 149 8.60 3.65 -9.61
C LYS A 149 7.77 3.46 -8.35
N ALA A 150 6.57 2.95 -8.49
CA ALA A 150 5.68 2.72 -7.35
C ALA A 150 4.95 1.38 -7.48
N PHE A 151 4.62 0.81 -6.34
CA PHE A 151 3.85 -0.42 -6.24
C PHE A 151 2.36 -0.11 -6.43
N VAL A 152 1.67 -0.85 -7.30
CA VAL A 152 0.22 -0.74 -7.45
C VAL A 152 -0.43 -1.43 -6.26
N PHE A 153 -0.89 -0.61 -5.31
CA PHE A 153 -1.46 -1.10 -4.06
C PHE A 153 -2.91 -1.53 -4.21
N ASP A 154 -3.72 -0.71 -4.91
CA ASP A 154 -5.14 -0.97 -5.11
C ASP A 154 -5.66 -0.18 -6.31
N VAL A 155 -6.76 -0.63 -6.90
CA VAL A 155 -7.46 0.07 -7.98
C VAL A 155 -8.94 0.17 -7.62
N LYS A 156 -9.40 1.38 -7.32
CA LYS A 156 -10.78 1.66 -6.95
C LYS A 156 -11.59 2.15 -8.13
N LYS A 157 -12.82 1.67 -8.23
CA LYS A 157 -13.79 2.13 -9.24
C LYS A 157 -14.56 3.31 -8.65
N GLU A 158 -14.29 4.51 -9.16
CA GLU A 158 -14.98 5.72 -8.75
C GLU A 158 -15.79 6.33 -9.91
N SER A 159 -16.77 7.18 -9.58
CA SER A 159 -17.64 7.82 -10.58
C SER A 159 -16.88 8.67 -11.61
N ARG A 160 -15.77 9.28 -11.17
CA ARG A 160 -14.92 10.12 -12.06
C ARG A 160 -13.91 9.30 -12.89
N GLY A 161 -13.75 8.00 -12.62
CA GLY A 161 -12.83 7.08 -13.29
C GLY A 161 -12.08 6.22 -12.29
N PRO A 162 -11.31 5.20 -12.75
CA PRO A 162 -10.52 4.36 -11.87
C PRO A 162 -9.49 5.19 -11.13
N GLN A 163 -9.41 5.02 -9.81
CA GLN A 163 -8.38 5.60 -8.97
C GLN A 163 -7.32 4.55 -8.69
N ILE A 164 -6.15 4.71 -9.28
CA ILE A 164 -5.01 3.81 -9.11
C ILE A 164 -4.21 4.28 -7.91
N ILE A 165 -4.25 3.50 -6.83
CA ILE A 165 -3.53 3.81 -5.60
C ILE A 165 -2.14 3.17 -5.67
N LEU A 166 -1.13 4.00 -5.54
CA LEU A 166 0.27 3.63 -5.58
C LEU A 166 0.89 3.75 -4.19
N SER A 167 1.85 2.88 -3.89
CA SER A 167 2.58 2.89 -2.62
C SER A 167 4.09 2.92 -2.83
N ARG A 168 4.76 3.73 -2.00
CA ARG A 168 6.21 3.75 -1.83
C ARG A 168 6.64 3.14 -0.49
N THR A 169 5.69 2.91 0.43
CA THR A 169 5.96 2.35 1.76
C THR A 169 5.83 0.83 1.83
N ASN A 170 5.10 0.23 0.90
CA ASN A 170 4.83 -1.21 0.92
C ASN A 170 6.13 -2.03 0.81
N PRO A 171 6.36 -3.04 1.67
CA PRO A 171 7.55 -3.91 1.60
C PRO A 171 7.69 -4.65 0.26
N ILE A 172 6.57 -4.98 -0.39
CA ILE A 172 6.58 -5.69 -1.68
C ILE A 172 7.25 -4.85 -2.77
N LEU A 173 7.23 -3.50 -2.68
CA LEU A 173 7.99 -2.64 -3.58
C LEU A 173 9.47 -3.05 -3.64
N VAL A 174 10.09 -3.26 -2.47
CA VAL A 174 11.51 -3.66 -2.40
C VAL A 174 11.70 -5.05 -3.02
N LYS A 175 10.81 -6.01 -2.72
CA LYS A 175 10.85 -7.34 -3.35
C LYS A 175 10.81 -7.24 -4.87
N LYS A 176 9.91 -6.45 -5.40
CA LYS A 176 9.77 -6.25 -6.86
C LYS A 176 10.95 -5.50 -7.48
N LEU A 177 11.59 -4.58 -6.76
CA LEU A 177 12.83 -3.95 -7.22
C LEU A 177 13.98 -4.96 -7.32
N PHE A 178 14.07 -5.90 -6.36
CA PHE A 178 15.02 -7.00 -6.46
C PHE A 178 14.70 -7.94 -7.62
N GLU A 179 13.44 -8.25 -7.90
CA GLU A 179 13.04 -9.05 -9.08
C GLU A 179 13.48 -8.38 -10.40
N LEU A 180 13.51 -7.06 -10.47
CA LEU A 180 13.97 -6.32 -11.66
C LEU A 180 15.49 -6.27 -11.80
N GLU A 181 16.24 -6.19 -10.68
CA GLU A 181 17.69 -5.99 -10.68
C GLU A 181 18.50 -7.31 -10.63
N VAL A 182 17.87 -8.40 -10.15
CA VAL A 182 18.53 -9.68 -9.87
C VAL A 182 17.91 -10.78 -10.74
N PRO A 183 18.58 -11.17 -11.83
CA PRO A 183 18.08 -12.22 -12.74
C PRO A 183 17.79 -13.54 -12.01
N GLU A 184 18.62 -13.91 -11.04
CA GLU A 184 18.46 -15.14 -10.26
C GLU A 184 17.17 -15.15 -9.42
N ILE A 185 16.64 -13.98 -9.04
CA ILE A 185 15.34 -13.86 -8.39
C ILE A 185 14.22 -13.93 -9.43
N TYR A 186 14.37 -13.26 -10.56
CA TYR A 186 13.41 -13.30 -11.66
C TYR A 186 13.20 -14.73 -12.18
N GLU A 187 14.28 -15.50 -12.31
CA GLU A 187 14.28 -16.91 -12.72
C GLU A 187 13.84 -17.87 -11.59
N SER A 188 13.53 -17.36 -10.40
CA SER A 188 13.12 -18.14 -9.22
C SER A 188 14.17 -19.16 -8.75
N ILE A 189 15.44 -18.92 -9.03
CA ILE A 189 16.59 -19.67 -8.47
C ILE A 189 16.84 -19.21 -7.04
N VAL A 190 16.78 -17.88 -6.83
CA VAL A 190 16.86 -17.24 -5.51
C VAL A 190 15.48 -16.71 -5.14
N GLU A 191 15.07 -16.95 -3.91
CA GLU A 191 13.77 -16.50 -3.39
C GLU A 191 13.96 -15.55 -2.21
N ILE A 192 13.17 -14.47 -2.17
CA ILE A 192 13.03 -13.64 -0.97
C ILE A 192 11.94 -14.27 -0.10
N ARG A 193 12.37 -14.95 0.98
CA ARG A 193 11.50 -15.68 1.91
C ARG A 193 10.82 -14.78 2.94
N ALA A 194 11.50 -13.74 3.39
CA ALA A 194 10.96 -12.78 4.34
C ALA A 194 11.48 -11.38 4.06
N ILE A 195 10.70 -10.38 4.44
CA ILE A 195 11.06 -8.97 4.33
C ILE A 195 10.50 -8.20 5.52
N SER A 196 11.31 -7.31 6.07
CA SER A 196 10.94 -6.38 7.13
C SER A 196 11.44 -5.00 6.77
N ARG A 197 10.55 -4.01 6.71
CA ARG A 197 10.84 -2.67 6.20
C ARG A 197 10.36 -1.58 7.14
N GLU A 198 11.19 -0.58 7.33
CA GLU A 198 10.85 0.75 7.82
C GLU A 198 11.17 1.72 6.68
N ALA A 199 10.11 2.10 5.95
CA ALA A 199 10.23 2.84 4.70
C ALA A 199 11.03 4.15 4.88
N GLY A 200 11.99 4.37 3.98
CA GLY A 200 12.92 5.49 4.02
C GLY A 200 14.07 5.33 5.02
N GLU A 201 14.05 4.35 5.90
CA GLU A 201 15.10 4.14 6.90
C GLU A 201 15.95 2.90 6.58
N ARG A 202 15.35 1.73 6.74
CA ARG A 202 16.07 0.47 6.59
C ARG A 202 15.14 -0.68 6.26
N THR A 203 15.60 -1.57 5.39
CA THR A 203 14.94 -2.82 5.05
C THR A 203 15.86 -3.99 5.30
N LYS A 204 15.34 -5.08 5.86
CA LYS A 204 15.99 -6.38 5.91
C LYS A 204 15.26 -7.37 5.02
N ILE A 205 15.98 -8.08 4.18
CA ILE A 205 15.44 -9.17 3.36
C ILE A 205 16.15 -10.48 3.68
N ALA A 206 15.40 -11.56 3.78
CA ALA A 206 15.93 -12.90 3.94
C ALA A 206 15.82 -13.65 2.62
N VAL A 207 16.97 -14.06 2.08
CA VAL A 207 17.09 -14.72 0.78
C VAL A 207 17.53 -16.17 0.92
N TRP A 208 17.00 -17.02 0.08
CA TRP A 208 17.29 -18.43 0.03
C TRP A 208 17.47 -18.87 -1.44
N SER A 209 18.31 -19.86 -1.69
CA SER A 209 18.49 -20.44 -3.02
C SER A 209 18.04 -21.90 -3.05
N LYS A 210 17.37 -22.28 -4.13
CA LYS A 210 17.05 -23.67 -4.44
C LYS A 210 18.29 -24.51 -4.77
N ASP A 211 19.32 -23.87 -5.36
CA ASP A 211 20.59 -24.49 -5.70
C ASP A 211 21.62 -24.08 -4.64
N GLU A 212 22.16 -25.06 -3.90
CA GLU A 212 23.18 -24.83 -2.89
C GLU A 212 24.49 -24.24 -3.45
N LYS A 213 24.74 -24.41 -4.76
CA LYS A 213 25.91 -23.85 -5.46
C LYS A 213 25.78 -22.36 -5.71
N VAL A 214 24.56 -21.80 -5.64
CA VAL A 214 24.30 -20.38 -5.86
C VAL A 214 24.38 -19.62 -4.54
N ASP A 215 25.32 -18.67 -4.45
CA ASP A 215 25.36 -17.75 -3.32
C ASP A 215 24.22 -16.72 -3.45
N CYS A 216 23.11 -16.99 -2.74
CA CYS A 216 21.92 -16.14 -2.79
C CYS A 216 22.17 -14.70 -2.30
N VAL A 217 23.06 -14.50 -1.34
CA VAL A 217 23.42 -13.17 -0.82
C VAL A 217 24.28 -12.44 -1.85
N GLY A 218 25.32 -13.12 -2.37
CA GLY A 218 26.22 -12.56 -3.39
C GLY A 218 25.46 -12.17 -4.67
N ALA A 219 24.52 -12.98 -5.12
CA ALA A 219 23.66 -12.69 -6.27
C ALA A 219 22.86 -11.40 -6.08
N CYS A 220 22.26 -11.20 -4.92
CA CYS A 220 21.49 -10.00 -4.59
C CYS A 220 22.36 -8.74 -4.42
N VAL A 221 23.57 -8.89 -3.86
CA VAL A 221 24.53 -7.78 -3.68
C VAL A 221 25.08 -7.33 -5.02
N GLY A 222 25.43 -8.29 -5.88
CA GLY A 222 26.07 -8.05 -7.17
C GLY A 222 27.53 -7.62 -7.06
N MET A 223 28.20 -7.51 -8.21
CA MET A 223 29.62 -7.12 -8.27
C MET A 223 29.86 -5.78 -7.57
N ARG A 224 30.71 -5.75 -6.53
CA ARG A 224 31.05 -4.55 -5.75
C ARG A 224 29.80 -3.85 -5.18
N GLY A 225 28.70 -4.58 -4.99
CA GLY A 225 27.45 -4.04 -4.48
C GLY A 225 26.61 -3.24 -5.50
N SER A 226 26.85 -3.43 -6.80
CA SER A 226 26.18 -2.63 -7.85
C SER A 226 24.66 -2.78 -7.82
N ARG A 227 24.13 -4.02 -7.72
CA ARG A 227 22.70 -4.29 -7.74
C ARG A 227 21.99 -3.67 -6.53
N VAL A 228 22.51 -3.91 -5.31
CA VAL A 228 21.91 -3.32 -4.10
C VAL A 228 22.01 -1.80 -4.10
N LYS A 229 23.09 -1.21 -4.62
CA LYS A 229 23.22 0.24 -4.73
C LYS A 229 22.19 0.87 -5.67
N ASN A 230 21.87 0.21 -6.79
CA ASN A 230 20.81 0.67 -7.70
C ASN A 230 19.46 0.74 -6.97
N ILE A 231 19.13 -0.30 -6.18
CA ILE A 231 17.88 -0.34 -5.40
C ILE A 231 17.89 0.71 -4.29
N VAL A 232 19.00 0.87 -3.56
CA VAL A 232 19.17 1.91 -2.54
C VAL A 232 19.01 3.32 -3.15
N SER A 233 19.54 3.53 -4.35
CA SER A 233 19.38 4.81 -5.08
C SER A 233 17.93 5.06 -5.48
N GLU A 234 17.22 4.04 -5.97
CA GLU A 234 15.80 4.13 -6.31
C GLU A 234 14.93 4.45 -5.07
N LEU A 235 15.34 3.98 -3.89
CA LEU A 235 14.68 4.22 -2.61
C LEU A 235 15.25 5.43 -1.84
N HIS A 236 15.89 6.37 -2.54
CA HIS A 236 16.44 7.60 -1.96
C HIS A 236 17.33 7.40 -0.73
N GLY A 237 18.15 6.35 -0.75
CA GLY A 237 19.13 6.08 0.31
C GLY A 237 18.64 5.19 1.46
N GLU A 238 17.49 4.54 1.32
CA GLU A 238 17.03 3.52 2.26
C GLU A 238 18.04 2.37 2.34
N ARG A 239 18.53 2.07 3.55
CA ARG A 239 19.52 1.01 3.75
C ARG A 239 18.90 -0.37 3.58
N ILE A 240 19.63 -1.29 2.93
CA ILE A 240 19.16 -2.64 2.69
C ILE A 240 20.17 -3.64 3.27
N ASP A 241 19.71 -4.47 4.20
CA ASP A 241 20.44 -5.60 4.73
C ASP A 241 19.94 -6.89 4.08
N ILE A 242 20.84 -7.64 3.48
CA ILE A 242 20.55 -8.92 2.84
C ILE A 242 21.10 -10.01 3.74
N VAL A 243 20.23 -10.89 4.24
CA VAL A 243 20.63 -11.99 5.13
C VAL A 243 20.23 -13.32 4.50
N ARG A 244 21.01 -14.37 4.78
CA ARG A 244 20.67 -15.73 4.37
C ARG A 244 19.54 -16.25 5.24
N TRP A 245 18.48 -16.73 4.60
CA TRP A 245 17.42 -17.46 5.28
C TRP A 245 17.87 -18.88 5.61
N SER A 246 17.48 -19.41 6.77
CA SER A 246 17.74 -20.78 7.20
C SER A 246 16.52 -21.36 7.89
N ASP A 247 16.30 -22.68 7.71
CA ASP A 247 15.29 -23.43 8.44
C ASP A 247 15.66 -23.55 9.94
N ASP A 248 16.97 -23.51 10.26
CA ASP A 248 17.43 -23.43 11.63
C ASP A 248 17.18 -22.02 12.20
N THR A 249 16.24 -21.97 13.13
CA THR A 249 15.82 -20.73 13.80
C THR A 249 17.00 -19.96 14.43
N LYS A 250 17.96 -20.68 15.06
CA LYS A 250 19.13 -20.03 15.69
C LYS A 250 20.02 -19.37 14.66
N GLN A 251 20.30 -20.05 13.56
CA GLN A 251 21.11 -19.53 12.47
C GLN A 251 20.40 -18.34 11.81
N PHE A 252 19.09 -18.44 11.60
CA PHE A 252 18.33 -17.36 10.98
C PHE A 252 18.26 -16.09 11.85
N ILE A 253 18.02 -16.24 13.17
CA ILE A 253 18.06 -15.12 14.13
C ILE A 253 19.46 -14.49 14.16
N THR A 254 20.53 -15.31 14.17
CA THR A 254 21.91 -14.82 14.13
C THR A 254 22.16 -13.99 12.87
N ALA A 255 21.77 -14.49 11.71
CA ALA A 255 21.90 -13.77 10.45
C ALA A 255 21.07 -12.47 10.43
N ALA A 256 19.85 -12.50 10.97
CA ALA A 256 18.94 -11.35 11.01
C ALA A 256 19.45 -10.20 11.90
N LEU A 257 20.21 -10.50 12.97
CA LEU A 257 20.79 -9.51 13.88
C LEU A 257 22.14 -8.95 13.40
N SER A 258 22.69 -9.49 12.30
CA SER A 258 23.91 -8.93 11.69
C SER A 258 23.80 -7.38 11.59
N PRO A 259 24.94 -6.64 11.85
CA PRO A 259 26.31 -7.10 11.99
C PRO A 259 26.73 -7.49 13.42
N ALA A 260 25.80 -7.53 14.40
CA ALA A 260 26.14 -7.90 15.78
C ALA A 260 26.58 -9.37 15.88
N LYS A 261 27.58 -9.62 16.72
CA LYS A 261 28.04 -10.97 17.06
C LYS A 261 27.24 -11.47 18.26
N ILE A 262 26.72 -12.69 18.15
CA ILE A 262 25.90 -13.33 19.17
C ILE A 262 26.69 -14.44 19.83
N ASN A 263 26.66 -14.51 21.16
CA ASN A 263 27.35 -15.54 21.92
C ASN A 263 26.45 -16.77 22.13
N GLU A 264 25.20 -16.55 22.53
CA GLU A 264 24.25 -17.62 22.83
C GLU A 264 22.84 -17.23 22.47
N ILE A 265 22.03 -18.21 22.02
CA ILE A 265 20.58 -18.05 21.76
C ILE A 265 19.84 -19.16 22.49
N LYS A 266 18.93 -18.79 23.39
CA LYS A 266 17.95 -19.67 24.01
C LYS A 266 16.58 -19.44 23.34
N ILE A 267 15.98 -20.52 22.85
CA ILE A 267 14.70 -20.45 22.12
C ILE A 267 13.61 -21.05 23.00
N ASP A 268 12.52 -20.30 23.15
CA ASP A 268 11.24 -20.77 23.67
C ASP A 268 10.26 -20.94 22.49
N LEU A 269 10.02 -22.19 22.12
CA LEU A 269 9.14 -22.54 20.99
C LEU A 269 7.67 -22.26 21.29
N GLU A 270 7.24 -22.36 22.57
CA GLU A 270 5.84 -22.17 22.94
C GLU A 270 5.44 -20.71 22.82
N GLN A 271 6.31 -19.80 23.27
CA GLN A 271 6.07 -18.36 23.26
C GLN A 271 6.59 -17.68 21.99
N LYS A 272 7.28 -18.40 21.10
CA LYS A 272 8.03 -17.83 19.96
C LYS A 272 8.96 -16.69 20.36
N ARG A 273 9.65 -16.88 21.48
CA ARG A 273 10.58 -15.94 22.07
C ARG A 273 11.99 -16.48 22.02
N ALA A 274 12.96 -15.61 21.75
CA ALA A 274 14.36 -15.93 21.76
C ALA A 274 15.12 -14.97 22.68
N GLU A 275 15.82 -15.50 23.68
CA GLU A 275 16.77 -14.75 24.50
C GLU A 275 18.14 -14.81 23.84
N ILE A 276 18.72 -13.65 23.57
CA ILE A 276 19.97 -13.50 22.85
C ILE A 276 21.00 -12.88 23.79
N VAL A 277 22.08 -13.59 24.04
CA VAL A 277 23.18 -13.12 24.88
C VAL A 277 24.30 -12.58 23.99
N VAL A 278 24.67 -11.32 24.21
CA VAL A 278 25.74 -10.63 23.49
C VAL A 278 26.76 -10.05 24.46
N ASP A 279 27.96 -9.74 23.97
CA ASP A 279 28.96 -8.99 24.75
C ASP A 279 28.54 -7.50 24.84
N GLU A 280 29.02 -6.79 25.86
CA GLU A 280 28.66 -5.37 26.08
C GLU A 280 28.96 -4.47 24.89
N ASP A 281 30.05 -4.70 24.17
CA ASP A 281 30.45 -3.98 22.99
C ASP A 281 29.51 -4.25 21.79
N GLN A 282 28.82 -5.40 21.73
CA GLN A 282 27.89 -5.80 20.69
C GLN A 282 26.45 -5.37 20.97
N LEU A 283 26.12 -5.02 22.22
CA LEU A 283 24.75 -4.67 22.62
C LEU A 283 24.16 -3.53 21.77
N SER A 284 24.92 -2.46 21.61
CA SER A 284 24.49 -1.30 20.80
C SER A 284 24.26 -1.66 19.32
N LEU A 285 25.07 -2.56 18.78
CA LEU A 285 24.91 -3.05 17.40
C LEU A 285 23.69 -3.96 17.26
N ALA A 286 23.47 -4.86 18.22
CA ALA A 286 22.35 -5.79 18.22
C ALA A 286 21.01 -5.06 18.34
N ILE A 287 20.89 -4.10 19.23
CA ILE A 287 19.69 -3.26 19.40
C ILE A 287 19.55 -2.31 18.22
N GLY A 288 20.64 -1.66 17.81
CA GLY A 288 20.64 -0.62 16.79
C GLY A 288 20.06 0.71 17.26
N ARG A 289 20.15 1.74 16.43
CA ARG A 289 19.63 3.08 16.74
C ARG A 289 18.12 3.01 17.01
N SER A 290 17.68 3.47 18.18
CA SER A 290 16.27 3.44 18.60
C SER A 290 15.60 2.06 18.50
N GLY A 291 16.38 0.98 18.70
CA GLY A 291 15.86 -0.39 18.61
C GLY A 291 15.58 -0.88 17.18
N GLN A 292 16.05 -0.19 16.16
CA GLN A 292 15.72 -0.49 14.77
C GLN A 292 16.19 -1.87 14.34
N ASN A 293 17.43 -2.27 14.71
CA ASN A 293 17.98 -3.55 14.27
C ASN A 293 17.20 -4.74 14.84
N VAL A 294 16.96 -4.72 16.17
CA VAL A 294 16.19 -5.79 16.83
C VAL A 294 14.74 -5.82 16.35
N ARG A 295 14.09 -4.66 16.18
CA ARG A 295 12.71 -4.59 15.72
C ARG A 295 12.53 -5.13 14.29
N LEU A 296 13.46 -4.79 13.37
CA LEU A 296 13.46 -5.34 12.02
C LEU A 296 13.77 -6.83 12.00
N ALA A 297 14.74 -7.29 12.82
CA ALA A 297 15.08 -8.71 12.94
C ALA A 297 13.91 -9.52 13.51
N SER A 298 13.24 -9.02 14.55
CA SER A 298 12.04 -9.64 15.12
C SER A 298 10.93 -9.82 14.09
N LYS A 299 10.61 -8.75 13.34
CA LYS A 299 9.61 -8.82 12.27
C LYS A 299 10.02 -9.75 11.12
N LEU A 300 11.32 -9.79 10.78
CA LEU A 300 11.84 -10.62 9.70
C LEU A 300 11.75 -12.10 10.04
N THR A 301 12.11 -12.45 11.28
CA THR A 301 12.16 -13.85 11.76
C THR A 301 10.82 -14.35 12.27
N GLY A 302 9.92 -13.44 12.66
CA GLY A 302 8.63 -13.77 13.30
C GLY A 302 8.78 -14.22 14.75
N TRP A 303 9.92 -13.87 15.41
CA TRP A 303 10.22 -14.18 16.79
C TRP A 303 10.31 -12.91 17.63
N GLU A 304 9.86 -12.96 18.87
CA GLU A 304 10.16 -11.92 19.86
C GLU A 304 11.61 -12.08 20.33
N LEU A 305 12.43 -11.04 20.12
CA LEU A 305 13.86 -11.07 20.40
C LEU A 305 14.17 -10.23 21.64
N ASP A 306 14.67 -10.89 22.71
CA ASP A 306 15.11 -10.25 23.95
C ASP A 306 16.65 -10.30 24.03
N ILE A 307 17.28 -9.12 24.00
CA ILE A 307 18.75 -9.02 23.96
C ILE A 307 19.27 -8.67 25.35
N ARG A 308 20.19 -9.50 25.84
CA ARG A 308 20.80 -9.34 27.15
C ARG A 308 22.32 -9.39 27.06
N THR A 309 23.01 -8.84 28.10
CA THR A 309 24.46 -8.96 28.25
C THR A 309 24.82 -10.08 29.23
N LYS A 310 26.00 -10.61 29.07
CA LYS A 310 26.52 -11.70 29.96
C LYS A 310 26.49 -11.36 31.46
N LYS A 311 26.48 -10.08 31.85
CA LYS A 311 26.47 -9.63 33.25
C LYS A 311 25.09 -9.72 33.93
N GLU A 312 24.02 -9.83 33.18
CA GLU A 312 22.66 -9.91 33.72
C GLU A 312 22.23 -11.32 34.14
N GLU A 313 23.08 -12.34 33.96
CA GLU A 313 22.90 -13.65 34.58
C GLU A 313 23.23 -13.58 36.09
N LYS A 314 22.39 -12.95 36.90
CA LYS A 314 22.36 -13.18 38.32
C LYS A 314 21.39 -14.32 38.66
N PRO A 315 21.81 -15.27 39.51
CA PRO A 315 21.14 -16.55 39.68
C PRO A 315 19.88 -16.41 40.53
N GLU A 316 18.72 -16.55 39.92
CA GLU A 316 17.51 -16.95 40.64
C GLU A 316 17.40 -18.48 40.67
N GLU A 317 18.40 -19.16 41.28
CA GLU A 317 18.21 -20.54 41.72
C GLU A 317 19.21 -20.87 42.83
N LYS A 318 18.97 -20.36 44.05
CA LYS A 318 19.42 -21.01 45.32
C LYS A 318 18.75 -20.34 46.51
N SER A 319 17.45 -20.56 46.68
CA SER A 319 16.85 -20.41 48.01
C SER A 319 15.49 -21.12 48.13
N LYS A 320 15.49 -22.43 47.87
CA LYS A 320 14.44 -23.31 48.40
C LYS A 320 15.12 -24.50 49.08
N GLU A 321 15.73 -24.24 50.23
CA GLU A 321 15.86 -25.27 51.28
C GLU A 321 16.39 -24.62 52.55
N LYS A 322 15.58 -24.73 53.59
CA LYS A 322 15.74 -24.40 55.03
C LYS A 322 15.11 -23.05 55.39
N SER A 323 13.95 -23.04 55.96
CA SER A 323 13.58 -23.52 57.26
C SER A 323 12.10 -23.30 57.54
N LYS A 324 11.41 -24.34 57.99
CA LYS A 324 10.19 -24.25 58.74
C LYS A 324 10.53 -23.67 60.13
N GLU A 325 9.91 -22.56 60.49
CA GLU A 325 9.38 -22.35 61.83
C GLU A 325 8.57 -21.05 61.87
N LYS A 326 7.38 -21.16 62.48
CA LYS A 326 6.36 -20.16 62.68
C LYS A 326 6.65 -19.36 63.96
N PRO A 327 5.74 -18.43 64.38
CA PRO A 327 5.19 -17.19 63.85
C PRO A 327 5.30 -16.03 64.87
N LYS A 328 5.04 -14.79 64.45
CA LYS A 328 4.15 -13.80 65.15
C LYS A 328 4.39 -12.36 64.68
N GLU A 329 3.29 -11.79 64.35
CA GLU A 329 2.88 -10.38 64.55
C GLU A 329 3.91 -9.25 64.54
N LYS A 330 3.79 -8.34 63.57
CA LYS A 330 3.38 -6.93 63.83
C LYS A 330 3.29 -6.11 62.54
N ALA A 331 2.14 -5.50 62.40
CA ALA A 331 1.87 -4.09 62.13
C ALA A 331 2.35 -3.49 60.79
N LYS A 332 1.35 -3.08 60.04
CA LYS A 332 1.28 -2.08 59.01
C LYS A 332 2.26 -0.91 59.20
N GLU A 333 3.13 -0.69 58.25
CA GLU A 333 3.62 0.63 57.90
C GLU A 333 3.28 0.90 56.42
N LYS A 334 2.41 1.89 56.20
CA LYS A 334 2.18 2.48 54.89
C LYS A 334 3.42 3.26 54.53
N GLU A 335 4.11 2.90 53.45
CA GLU A 335 5.05 3.80 52.80
C GLU A 335 4.25 4.94 52.12
N GLU A 336 4.32 6.11 52.77
CA GLU A 336 3.94 7.38 52.15
C GLU A 336 4.95 7.70 51.05
N ILE A 337 4.53 7.61 49.80
CA ILE A 337 5.34 8.08 48.65
C ILE A 337 5.40 9.60 48.74
N SER A 338 6.55 10.14 49.07
CA SER A 338 6.78 11.59 49.13
C SER A 338 6.64 12.20 47.72
N ILE A 339 5.64 13.06 47.57
CA ILE A 339 5.32 13.79 46.33
C ILE A 339 6.52 14.63 45.80
N ILE A 340 7.51 14.89 46.66
CA ILE A 340 8.72 15.67 46.33
C ILE A 340 9.71 14.87 45.42
N SER A 341 9.57 13.55 45.31
CA SER A 341 10.48 12.71 44.53
C SER A 341 10.12 12.59 43.05
N LEU A 342 9.01 13.18 42.59
CA LEU A 342 8.59 13.15 41.18
C LEU A 342 9.33 14.24 40.39
N ALA A 343 10.09 13.81 39.38
CA ALA A 343 10.81 14.72 38.48
C ALA A 343 9.86 15.68 37.76
N GLY A 344 9.99 16.98 38.02
CA GLY A 344 9.18 18.05 37.38
C GLY A 344 8.22 18.81 38.29
N VAL A 345 8.09 18.43 39.57
CA VAL A 345 7.23 19.12 40.52
C VAL A 345 8.06 20.10 41.35
N GLY A 346 7.84 21.42 41.18
CA GLY A 346 8.50 22.44 41.98
C GLY A 346 7.89 22.52 43.40
N LYS A 347 8.71 22.92 44.39
CA LYS A 347 8.34 22.99 45.83
C LYS A 347 6.97 23.64 46.10
N LYS A 348 6.62 24.73 45.40
CA LYS A 348 5.33 25.42 45.57
C LYS A 348 4.11 24.61 45.10
N LEU A 349 4.30 23.72 44.11
CA LEU A 349 3.24 22.86 43.61
C LEU A 349 3.04 21.63 44.49
N ALA A 350 4.10 21.13 45.12
CA ALA A 350 4.05 20.03 46.07
C ALA A 350 3.32 20.42 47.38
N GLU A 351 3.53 21.64 47.85
CA GLU A 351 2.81 22.15 49.06
C GLU A 351 1.32 22.35 48.79
N SER A 352 0.92 22.87 47.61
CA SER A 352 -0.52 23.04 47.31
C SER A 352 -1.25 21.72 47.04
N LEU A 353 -0.55 20.66 46.56
CA LEU A 353 -1.12 19.31 46.41
C LEU A 353 -1.24 18.56 47.75
N ALA A 354 -0.35 18.82 48.70
CA ALA A 354 -0.43 18.25 50.04
C ALA A 354 -1.56 18.88 50.93
N GLU A 355 -1.97 20.15 50.63
CA GLU A 355 -3.09 20.81 51.29
C GLU A 355 -4.46 20.46 50.71
N ALA A 356 -4.51 19.89 49.51
CA ALA A 356 -5.76 19.56 48.83
C ALA A 356 -6.25 18.11 49.05
N GLY A 357 -5.56 17.28 49.78
CA GLY A 357 -5.97 15.90 50.17
C GLY A 357 -5.51 14.84 49.18
#